data_93e9200130110ae512db481ce3d412b1
#
_entry.id   93e9200130110ae512db481ce3d412b1
#
_cell.length_a   1.000
_cell.length_b   1.000
_cell.length_c   1.000
_cell.angle_alpha   90.00
_cell.angle_beta   90.00
_cell.angle_gamma   90.00
#
_symmetry.space_group_name_H-M   'P 1'
#
loop_
_entity.id
_entity.type
_entity.pdbx_description
1 polymer ?
#
loop_
_entity_poly.entity_id
_entity_poly.type
_entity_poly.pdbx_seq_one_letter_code
_entity_poly.pdbx_strand_id
1 'polypeptide(L)'
;ALYSWLYAKSKGGEFVLRIEDTDIERSTEEAKQAILDGMLWLGLTWDTGPIYQTDRFDRYKELIQTLLDEGKAYKCFMSAEELDAIREGQKERGEKPRYPGTWRDRTDHPEGQPFVIRFKNPLDGKVVINDHVRGKIEISNSELDDLIIQRTDGTPTYNFCVVVDDWDMGITHVVRGEDHINNTPRQINILEALGAPVPEYAHVSMILGDDGKKLSKRHGAVSVMQYRDDGFLPQAVLNYLVRLGWSHGDQEVFTLDEMIEHFSLDGIGQSASAFNTEKLIWLNQHYIKTLPASEVAAHAKWHFETLNVDLTAGPALESVIAIQADRVKTLKELAEISTYFYQDYEAFDANAAKKHLRPVARGPLERVKDKLMALEEWNPESIQSAINATAEELEVGMGKVGMPLRVA
;
A
#
# COMPACT_ATOMS: atom_id res chain seq x y z
N ALA A 1 -3.91 -6.63 -1.41
CA ALA A 1 -4.96 -6.03 -2.23
C ALA A 1 -4.57 -5.93 -3.72
N LEU A 2 -3.42 -5.30 -4.08
CA LEU A 2 -3.06 -5.07 -5.48
C LEU A 2 -3.04 -6.35 -6.32
N TYR A 3 -2.36 -7.41 -5.90
CA TYR A 3 -2.28 -8.67 -6.66
C TYR A 3 -3.64 -9.38 -6.79
N SER A 4 -4.45 -9.38 -5.73
CA SER A 4 -5.82 -9.91 -5.80
C SER A 4 -6.68 -9.12 -6.78
N TRP A 5 -6.56 -7.79 -6.75
CA TRP A 5 -7.26 -6.90 -7.67
C TRP A 5 -6.82 -7.11 -9.13
N LEU A 6 -5.52 -7.13 -9.39
CA LEU A 6 -4.96 -7.38 -10.72
C LEU A 6 -5.39 -8.75 -11.26
N TYR A 7 -5.35 -9.78 -10.41
CA TYR A 7 -5.77 -11.12 -10.82
C TYR A 7 -7.26 -11.16 -11.17
N ALA A 8 -8.12 -10.57 -10.36
CA ALA A 8 -9.55 -10.46 -10.67
C ALA A 8 -9.78 -9.76 -12.02
N LYS A 9 -9.15 -8.58 -12.21
CA LYS A 9 -9.30 -7.82 -13.47
C LYS A 9 -8.72 -8.57 -14.68
N SER A 10 -7.55 -9.21 -14.56
CA SER A 10 -6.92 -9.95 -15.65
C SER A 10 -7.74 -11.18 -16.10
N LYS A 11 -8.57 -11.73 -15.22
CA LYS A 11 -9.43 -12.88 -15.50
C LYS A 11 -10.89 -12.50 -15.83
N GLY A 12 -11.21 -11.21 -15.85
CA GLY A 12 -12.60 -10.74 -16.01
C GLY A 12 -13.51 -11.15 -14.86
N GLY A 13 -12.92 -11.34 -13.67
CA GLY A 13 -13.61 -11.69 -12.44
C GLY A 13 -14.03 -10.45 -11.63
N GLU A 14 -14.54 -10.70 -10.43
CA GLU A 14 -14.99 -9.68 -9.49
C GLU A 14 -13.99 -9.51 -8.34
N PHE A 15 -13.77 -8.26 -7.94
CA PHE A 15 -12.99 -7.92 -6.76
C PHE A 15 -13.92 -7.47 -5.62
N VAL A 16 -13.93 -8.24 -4.55
CA VAL A 16 -14.72 -7.96 -3.35
C VAL A 16 -13.84 -7.25 -2.32
N LEU A 17 -14.28 -6.10 -1.83
CA LEU A 17 -13.61 -5.41 -0.73
C LEU A 17 -14.25 -5.77 0.60
N ARG A 18 -13.51 -6.47 1.46
CA ARG A 18 -13.89 -6.83 2.81
C ARG A 18 -12.95 -6.16 3.82
N ILE A 19 -13.54 -5.51 4.80
CA ILE A 19 -12.84 -4.88 5.92
C ILE A 19 -12.91 -5.84 7.12
N GLU A 20 -11.75 -6.31 7.53
CA GLU A 20 -11.59 -7.26 8.63
C GLU A 20 -11.46 -6.51 9.97
N ASP A 21 -12.58 -5.99 10.47
CA ASP A 21 -12.70 -5.10 11.63
C ASP A 21 -13.15 -5.80 12.93
N THR A 22 -12.92 -7.11 13.04
CA THR A 22 -13.29 -7.90 14.23
C THR A 22 -12.50 -7.52 15.49
N ASP A 23 -11.36 -6.88 15.37
CA ASP A 23 -10.61 -6.25 16.46
C ASP A 23 -11.08 -4.80 16.60
N ILE A 24 -12.16 -4.60 17.38
CA ILE A 24 -12.87 -3.32 17.51
C ILE A 24 -11.95 -2.22 18.05
N GLU A 25 -11.01 -2.55 18.96
CA GLU A 25 -10.10 -1.57 19.56
C GLU A 25 -9.11 -0.99 18.54
N ARG A 26 -8.72 -1.77 17.53
CA ARG A 26 -7.77 -1.36 16.49
C ARG A 26 -8.44 -0.85 15.22
N SER A 27 -9.72 -1.12 15.05
CA SER A 27 -10.46 -0.83 13.81
C SER A 27 -11.29 0.45 13.94
N THR A 28 -10.59 1.59 14.15
CA THR A 28 -11.27 2.90 14.23
C THR A 28 -11.84 3.31 12.87
N GLU A 29 -12.84 4.20 12.86
CA GLU A 29 -13.45 4.71 11.62
C GLU A 29 -12.41 5.41 10.75
N GLU A 30 -11.46 6.13 11.34
CA GLU A 30 -10.36 6.79 10.62
C GLU A 30 -9.45 5.75 9.93
N ALA A 31 -9.18 4.60 10.57
CA ALA A 31 -8.39 3.53 9.99
C ALA A 31 -9.11 2.86 8.82
N LYS A 32 -10.43 2.65 8.93
CA LYS A 32 -11.26 2.11 7.85
C LYS A 32 -11.31 3.09 6.66
N GLN A 33 -11.55 4.37 6.93
CA GLN A 33 -11.58 5.39 5.89
C GLN A 33 -10.24 5.52 5.16
N ALA A 34 -9.12 5.47 5.88
CA ALA A 34 -7.78 5.51 5.28
C ALA A 34 -7.52 4.35 4.30
N ILE A 35 -8.10 3.16 4.55
CA ILE A 35 -8.04 2.03 3.60
C ILE A 35 -8.80 2.37 2.33
N LEU A 36 -10.04 2.88 2.45
CA LEU A 36 -10.88 3.24 1.31
C LEU A 36 -10.23 4.35 0.48
N ASP A 37 -9.75 5.40 1.13
CA ASP A 37 -9.08 6.53 0.47
C ASP A 37 -7.82 6.07 -0.27
N GLY A 38 -7.03 5.18 0.33
CA GLY A 38 -5.85 4.61 -0.29
C GLY A 38 -6.18 3.76 -1.52
N MET A 39 -7.22 2.95 -1.47
CA MET A 39 -7.68 2.16 -2.60
C MET A 39 -8.15 3.07 -3.74
N LEU A 40 -8.98 4.07 -3.44
CA LEU A 40 -9.51 5.02 -4.44
C LEU A 40 -8.40 5.86 -5.05
N TRP A 41 -7.45 6.35 -4.25
CA TRP A 41 -6.32 7.12 -4.76
C TRP A 41 -5.44 6.31 -5.72
N LEU A 42 -5.27 5.01 -5.45
CA LEU A 42 -4.56 4.09 -6.36
C LEU A 42 -5.40 3.68 -7.57
N GLY A 43 -6.69 4.04 -7.64
CA GLY A 43 -7.60 3.59 -8.69
C GLY A 43 -8.03 2.13 -8.57
N LEU A 44 -7.84 1.51 -7.41
CA LEU A 44 -8.24 0.13 -7.12
C LEU A 44 -9.70 0.08 -6.65
N THR A 45 -10.61 0.18 -7.60
CA THR A 45 -12.05 0.10 -7.33
C THR A 45 -12.49 -1.34 -7.09
N TRP A 46 -13.60 -1.52 -6.38
CA TRP A 46 -14.19 -2.83 -6.08
C TRP A 46 -15.54 -2.99 -6.76
N ASP A 47 -15.90 -4.24 -7.03
CA ASP A 47 -17.17 -4.59 -7.67
C ASP A 47 -18.26 -4.81 -6.61
N THR A 48 -17.89 -5.36 -5.44
CA THR A 48 -18.78 -5.58 -4.30
C THR A 48 -18.11 -5.11 -3.00
N GLY A 49 -18.86 -4.45 -2.14
CA GLY A 49 -18.39 -3.93 -0.83
C GLY A 49 -18.37 -2.40 -0.75
N PRO A 50 -17.75 -1.82 0.29
CA PRO A 50 -17.04 -2.51 1.37
C PRO A 50 -17.99 -3.32 2.27
N ILE A 51 -17.57 -4.55 2.61
CA ILE A 51 -18.28 -5.42 3.54
C ILE A 51 -17.50 -5.45 4.85
N TYR A 52 -18.17 -5.18 5.97
CA TYR A 52 -17.55 -5.16 7.29
C TYR A 52 -17.82 -6.48 8.01
N GLN A 53 -16.80 -7.10 8.60
CA GLN A 53 -16.95 -8.36 9.33
C GLN A 53 -17.79 -8.19 10.60
N THR A 54 -17.75 -7.04 11.24
CA THR A 54 -18.58 -6.73 12.41
C THR A 54 -20.08 -6.82 12.11
N ASP A 55 -20.52 -6.53 10.89
CA ASP A 55 -21.94 -6.63 10.47
C ASP A 55 -22.39 -8.10 10.26
N ARG A 56 -21.45 -9.05 10.30
CA ARG A 56 -21.69 -10.45 9.96
C ARG A 56 -21.65 -11.38 11.18
N PHE A 57 -21.55 -10.87 12.39
CA PHE A 57 -21.41 -11.67 13.61
C PHE A 57 -22.52 -12.71 13.80
N ASP A 58 -23.74 -12.42 13.41
CA ASP A 58 -24.84 -13.38 13.51
C ASP A 58 -24.64 -14.57 12.57
N ARG A 59 -24.10 -14.35 11.39
CA ARG A 59 -23.76 -15.43 10.44
C ARG A 59 -22.67 -16.33 11.00
N TYR A 60 -21.64 -15.76 11.60
CA TYR A 60 -20.58 -16.55 12.23
C TYR A 60 -21.12 -17.38 13.39
N LYS A 61 -21.97 -16.82 14.26
CA LYS A 61 -22.62 -17.53 15.37
C LYS A 61 -23.47 -18.70 14.89
N GLU A 62 -24.25 -18.48 13.82
CA GLU A 62 -25.07 -19.53 13.19
C GLU A 62 -24.21 -20.74 12.78
N LEU A 63 -23.10 -20.51 12.07
CA LEU A 63 -22.22 -21.58 11.61
C LEU A 63 -21.41 -22.23 12.75
N ILE A 64 -21.04 -21.47 13.78
CA ILE A 64 -20.45 -22.04 14.99
C ILE A 64 -21.45 -22.99 15.67
N GLN A 65 -22.72 -22.60 15.76
CA GLN A 65 -23.76 -23.45 16.33
C GLN A 65 -23.95 -24.72 15.47
N THR A 66 -23.96 -24.61 14.16
CA THR A 66 -23.99 -25.77 13.25
C THR A 66 -22.84 -26.74 13.52
N LEU A 67 -21.61 -26.25 13.67
CA LEU A 67 -20.46 -27.09 13.98
C LEU A 67 -20.57 -27.76 15.37
N LEU A 68 -21.15 -27.08 16.37
CA LEU A 68 -21.45 -27.64 17.69
C LEU A 68 -22.49 -28.77 17.60
N ASP A 69 -23.57 -28.53 16.89
CA ASP A 69 -24.68 -29.49 16.75
C ASP A 69 -24.24 -30.74 15.98
N GLU A 70 -23.33 -30.61 15.04
CA GLU A 70 -22.73 -31.69 14.28
C GLU A 70 -21.54 -32.38 15.01
N GLY A 71 -21.18 -31.93 16.20
CA GLY A 71 -20.05 -32.47 16.96
C GLY A 71 -18.69 -32.18 16.35
N LYS A 72 -18.60 -31.18 15.46
CA LYS A 72 -17.36 -30.71 14.80
C LYS A 72 -16.69 -29.54 15.56
N ALA A 73 -17.35 -29.05 16.59
CA ALA A 73 -16.80 -28.09 17.54
C ALA A 73 -17.25 -28.46 18.97
N TYR A 74 -16.61 -27.87 19.96
CA TYR A 74 -16.92 -28.15 21.36
C TYR A 74 -16.58 -26.98 22.28
N LYS A 75 -17.21 -26.95 23.47
CA LYS A 75 -16.92 -25.96 24.51
C LYS A 75 -15.65 -26.38 25.26
N CYS A 76 -14.73 -25.45 25.40
CA CYS A 76 -13.49 -25.65 26.15
C CYS A 76 -13.44 -24.68 27.35
N PHE A 77 -13.38 -25.24 28.55
CA PHE A 77 -13.38 -24.48 29.79
C PHE A 77 -11.98 -24.31 30.39
N MET A 78 -10.93 -24.70 29.66
CA MET A 78 -9.55 -24.47 30.07
C MET A 78 -9.22 -22.99 30.05
N SER A 79 -8.72 -22.43 31.15
CA SER A 79 -8.31 -21.06 31.26
C SER A 79 -7.03 -20.77 30.44
N ALA A 80 -6.75 -19.50 30.21
CA ALA A 80 -5.50 -19.10 29.56
C ALA A 80 -4.27 -19.49 30.39
N GLU A 81 -4.37 -19.30 31.71
CA GLU A 81 -3.29 -19.61 32.66
C GLU A 81 -2.98 -21.12 32.70
N GLU A 82 -4.03 -21.98 32.71
CA GLU A 82 -3.85 -23.43 32.62
C GLU A 82 -3.19 -23.84 31.31
N LEU A 83 -3.61 -23.28 30.20
CA LEU A 83 -3.03 -23.56 28.88
C LEU A 83 -1.58 -23.13 28.81
N ASP A 84 -1.25 -21.93 29.34
CA ASP A 84 0.13 -21.43 29.34
C ASP A 84 1.04 -22.24 30.20
N ALA A 85 0.59 -22.75 31.38
CA ALA A 85 1.35 -23.69 32.22
C ALA A 85 1.64 -25.02 31.47
N ILE A 86 0.65 -25.53 30.73
CA ILE A 86 0.84 -26.74 29.91
C ILE A 86 1.87 -26.48 28.80
N ARG A 87 1.80 -25.35 28.12
CA ARG A 87 2.72 -24.97 27.05
C ARG A 87 4.16 -24.81 27.56
N GLU A 88 4.34 -24.19 28.71
CA GLU A 88 5.67 -24.10 29.34
C GLU A 88 6.23 -25.50 29.67
N GLY A 89 5.45 -26.38 30.29
CA GLY A 89 5.87 -27.74 30.51
C GLY A 89 6.19 -28.53 29.24
N GLN A 90 5.47 -28.27 28.13
CA GLN A 90 5.79 -28.85 26.82
C GLN A 90 7.14 -28.33 26.29
N LYS A 91 7.40 -27.00 26.40
CA LYS A 91 8.71 -26.42 26.02
C LYS A 91 9.87 -27.01 26.81
N GLU A 92 9.72 -27.16 28.13
CA GLU A 92 10.74 -27.80 29.02
C GLU A 92 11.08 -29.23 28.59
N ARG A 93 10.11 -29.98 28.05
CA ARG A 93 10.31 -31.33 27.52
C ARG A 93 10.77 -31.36 26.06
N GLY A 94 10.96 -30.19 25.41
CA GLY A 94 11.32 -30.08 23.99
C GLY A 94 10.18 -30.39 23.01
N GLU A 95 8.93 -30.40 23.51
CA GLU A 95 7.74 -30.64 22.71
C GLU A 95 7.23 -29.32 22.08
N LYS A 96 6.52 -29.44 20.97
CA LYS A 96 5.84 -28.26 20.34
C LYS A 96 4.70 -27.80 21.25
N PRO A 97 4.71 -26.53 21.73
CA PRO A 97 3.64 -25.99 22.56
C PRO A 97 2.31 -25.97 21.82
N ARG A 98 1.28 -26.62 22.37
CA ARG A 98 -0.06 -26.68 21.79
C ARG A 98 -1.13 -26.97 22.82
N TYR A 99 -2.38 -26.77 22.47
CA TYR A 99 -3.52 -27.22 23.24
C TYR A 99 -3.63 -28.76 23.16
N PRO A 100 -3.69 -29.48 24.29
CA PRO A 100 -3.62 -30.96 24.31
C PRO A 100 -4.95 -31.68 23.99
N GLY A 101 -6.04 -30.95 23.70
CA GLY A 101 -7.35 -31.55 23.45
C GLY A 101 -8.12 -31.98 24.70
N THR A 102 -7.78 -31.47 25.87
CA THR A 102 -8.35 -31.91 27.18
C THR A 102 -9.88 -31.90 27.21
N TRP A 103 -10.53 -30.94 26.56
CA TRP A 103 -11.99 -30.80 26.56
C TRP A 103 -12.67 -31.40 25.32
N ARG A 104 -11.91 -31.98 24.42
CA ARG A 104 -12.38 -32.39 23.09
C ARG A 104 -13.54 -33.38 23.12
N ASP A 105 -13.50 -34.35 24.06
CA ASP A 105 -14.49 -35.44 24.18
C ASP A 105 -15.20 -35.45 25.54
N ARG A 106 -15.04 -34.37 26.31
CA ARG A 106 -15.69 -34.24 27.62
C ARG A 106 -17.13 -33.76 27.47
N THR A 107 -18.01 -34.34 28.30
CA THR A 107 -19.44 -33.99 28.39
C THR A 107 -19.81 -33.37 29.72
N ASP A 108 -18.91 -33.37 30.71
CA ASP A 108 -19.06 -32.81 32.03
C ASP A 108 -18.79 -31.29 32.02
N HIS A 109 -19.69 -30.54 31.47
CA HIS A 109 -19.54 -29.08 31.34
C HIS A 109 -19.83 -28.36 32.65
N PRO A 110 -18.89 -27.56 33.22
CA PRO A 110 -19.14 -26.82 34.45
C PRO A 110 -20.20 -25.73 34.22
N GLU A 111 -21.20 -25.67 35.09
CA GLU A 111 -22.22 -24.61 35.01
C GLU A 111 -21.63 -23.26 35.41
N GLY A 112 -21.99 -22.21 34.66
CA GLY A 112 -21.66 -20.81 34.97
C GLY A 112 -20.17 -20.45 34.76
N GLN A 113 -19.36 -21.36 34.25
CA GLN A 113 -17.95 -21.05 33.95
C GLN A 113 -17.79 -20.49 32.51
N PRO A 114 -16.88 -19.53 32.31
CA PRO A 114 -16.55 -19.04 30.99
C PRO A 114 -15.92 -20.14 30.13
N PHE A 115 -16.21 -20.14 28.85
CA PHE A 115 -15.66 -21.09 27.91
C PHE A 115 -15.33 -20.42 26.56
N VAL A 116 -14.46 -21.04 25.80
CA VAL A 116 -14.26 -20.75 24.38
C VAL A 116 -14.82 -21.90 23.56
N ILE A 117 -15.11 -21.65 22.27
CA ILE A 117 -15.47 -22.74 21.35
C ILE A 117 -14.25 -23.06 20.49
N ARG A 118 -13.91 -24.36 20.45
CA ARG A 118 -12.84 -24.86 19.61
C ARG A 118 -13.37 -25.72 18.48
N PHE A 119 -12.75 -25.54 17.33
CA PHE A 119 -12.94 -26.43 16.18
C PHE A 119 -12.28 -27.78 16.46
N LYS A 120 -13.01 -28.87 16.20
CA LYS A 120 -12.51 -30.23 16.35
C LYS A 120 -11.69 -30.64 15.14
N ASN A 121 -10.39 -30.27 15.15
CA ASN A 121 -9.50 -30.54 14.02
C ASN A 121 -9.37 -32.06 13.78
N PRO A 122 -9.32 -32.55 12.53
CA PRO A 122 -8.97 -33.95 12.25
C PRO A 122 -7.65 -34.35 12.90
N LEU A 123 -7.56 -35.53 13.47
CA LEU A 123 -6.34 -36.03 14.13
C LEU A 123 -5.40 -36.71 13.15
N ASP A 124 -5.98 -37.38 12.14
CA ASP A 124 -5.27 -38.18 11.15
C ASP A 124 -5.29 -37.54 9.77
N GLY A 125 -4.44 -38.04 8.88
CA GLY A 125 -4.33 -37.54 7.53
C GLY A 125 -3.49 -36.27 7.43
N LYS A 126 -3.57 -35.63 6.28
CA LYS A 126 -2.81 -34.42 5.97
C LYS A 126 -3.60 -33.46 5.09
N VAL A 127 -3.34 -32.17 5.26
CA VAL A 127 -3.80 -31.13 4.35
C VAL A 127 -2.75 -30.93 3.27
N VAL A 128 -3.20 -30.94 2.02
CA VAL A 128 -2.35 -30.69 0.83
C VAL A 128 -2.78 -29.37 0.19
N ILE A 129 -1.83 -28.45 0.07
CA ILE A 129 -2.04 -27.16 -0.55
C ILE A 129 -1.21 -27.12 -1.83
N ASN A 130 -1.85 -26.98 -2.98
CA ASN A 130 -1.16 -26.72 -4.25
C ASN A 130 -1.09 -25.21 -4.44
N ASP A 131 -0.04 -24.59 -3.86
CA ASP A 131 0.13 -23.16 -3.86
C ASP A 131 0.74 -22.69 -5.17
N HIS A 132 0.15 -21.67 -5.79
CA HIS A 132 0.62 -21.14 -7.08
C HIS A 132 2.04 -20.54 -7.04
N VAL A 133 2.48 -20.08 -5.86
CA VAL A 133 3.82 -19.47 -5.69
C VAL A 133 4.79 -20.44 -5.03
N ARG A 134 4.36 -21.12 -3.96
CA ARG A 134 5.22 -21.99 -3.12
C ARG A 134 5.27 -23.44 -3.58
N GLY A 135 4.40 -23.80 -4.54
CA GLY A 135 4.27 -25.20 -4.95
C GLY A 135 3.50 -26.04 -3.94
N LYS A 136 3.75 -27.33 -3.92
CA LYS A 136 3.03 -28.28 -3.07
C LYS A 136 3.50 -28.18 -1.63
N ILE A 137 2.56 -27.91 -0.71
CA ILE A 137 2.78 -27.88 0.75
C ILE A 137 1.91 -28.98 1.37
N GLU A 138 2.51 -29.81 2.22
CA GLU A 138 1.81 -30.86 2.96
C GLU A 138 1.99 -30.67 4.47
N ILE A 139 0.90 -30.68 5.21
CA ILE A 139 0.91 -30.51 6.67
C ILE A 139 0.07 -31.62 7.29
N SER A 140 0.68 -32.41 8.19
CA SER A 140 -0.03 -33.44 8.94
C SER A 140 -1.06 -32.82 9.89
N ASN A 141 -2.27 -33.37 9.93
CA ASN A 141 -3.29 -32.95 10.89
C ASN A 141 -2.85 -33.15 12.34
N SER A 142 -1.98 -34.13 12.62
CA SER A 142 -1.40 -34.36 13.93
C SER A 142 -0.53 -33.20 14.46
N GLU A 143 -0.09 -32.30 13.58
CA GLU A 143 0.66 -31.10 13.95
C GLU A 143 -0.23 -29.89 14.27
N LEU A 144 -1.52 -29.98 13.96
CA LEU A 144 -2.51 -28.93 14.19
C LEU A 144 -3.25 -29.21 15.52
N ASP A 145 -3.46 -28.16 16.29
CA ASP A 145 -4.30 -28.21 17.49
C ASP A 145 -5.71 -27.70 17.19
N ASP A 146 -6.63 -27.99 18.11
CA ASP A 146 -8.01 -27.54 18.01
C ASP A 146 -8.08 -26.01 18.19
N LEU A 147 -8.29 -25.31 17.09
CA LEU A 147 -8.30 -23.86 17.04
C LEU A 147 -9.49 -23.27 17.78
N ILE A 148 -9.30 -22.18 18.52
CA ILE A 148 -10.40 -21.38 19.05
C ILE A 148 -11.08 -20.68 17.87
N ILE A 149 -12.39 -20.91 17.71
CA ILE A 149 -13.21 -20.27 16.69
C ILE A 149 -14.15 -19.19 17.28
N GLN A 150 -14.42 -19.26 18.59
CA GLN A 150 -15.13 -18.21 19.32
C GLN A 150 -14.49 -17.99 20.69
N ARG A 151 -14.31 -16.71 21.03
CA ARG A 151 -13.77 -16.28 22.33
C ARG A 151 -14.82 -16.34 23.43
N THR A 152 -14.39 -16.15 24.68
CA THR A 152 -15.23 -16.16 25.86
C THR A 152 -16.32 -15.06 25.85
N ASP A 153 -16.05 -13.92 25.23
CA ASP A 153 -16.99 -12.82 25.05
C ASP A 153 -18.00 -13.05 23.92
N GLY A 154 -17.94 -14.20 23.25
CA GLY A 154 -18.80 -14.54 22.13
C GLY A 154 -18.32 -14.02 20.77
N THR A 155 -17.18 -13.30 20.70
CA THR A 155 -16.64 -12.82 19.43
C THR A 155 -15.97 -13.96 18.65
N PRO A 156 -16.20 -14.08 17.33
CA PRO A 156 -15.53 -15.06 16.49
C PRO A 156 -14.07 -14.67 16.27
N THR A 157 -13.24 -15.68 15.95
CA THR A 157 -11.82 -15.44 15.67
C THR A 157 -11.56 -15.22 14.18
N TYR A 158 -10.45 -14.57 13.87
CA TYR A 158 -10.02 -14.25 12.52
C TYR A 158 -10.13 -15.43 11.54
N ASN A 159 -9.51 -16.57 11.88
CA ASN A 159 -9.50 -17.72 10.97
C ASN A 159 -10.89 -18.25 10.64
N PHE A 160 -11.82 -18.15 11.57
CA PHE A 160 -13.19 -18.59 11.35
C PHE A 160 -13.98 -17.58 10.49
N CYS A 161 -13.86 -16.28 10.81
CA CYS A 161 -14.54 -15.23 10.04
C CYS A 161 -14.12 -15.27 8.56
N VAL A 162 -12.82 -15.36 8.29
CA VAL A 162 -12.27 -15.40 6.92
C VAL A 162 -12.83 -16.60 6.14
N VAL A 163 -12.89 -17.78 6.75
CA VAL A 163 -13.44 -19.00 6.12
C VAL A 163 -14.90 -18.83 5.75
N VAL A 164 -15.73 -18.33 6.68
CA VAL A 164 -17.16 -18.12 6.43
C VAL A 164 -17.37 -17.10 5.32
N ASP A 165 -16.64 -16.01 5.36
CA ASP A 165 -16.76 -14.95 4.35
C ASP A 165 -16.28 -15.40 2.99
N ASP A 166 -15.15 -16.11 2.90
CA ASP A 166 -14.64 -16.64 1.64
C ASP A 166 -15.66 -17.61 0.99
N TRP A 167 -16.33 -18.41 1.82
CA TRP A 167 -17.40 -19.29 1.35
C TRP A 167 -18.64 -18.50 0.89
N ASP A 168 -19.20 -17.67 1.75
CA ASP A 168 -20.44 -16.93 1.46
C ASP A 168 -20.29 -15.96 0.28
N MET A 169 -19.09 -15.40 0.09
CA MET A 169 -18.78 -14.47 -1.00
C MET A 169 -18.26 -15.19 -2.27
N GLY A 170 -18.15 -16.52 -2.26
CA GLY A 170 -17.73 -17.31 -3.40
C GLY A 170 -16.28 -17.02 -3.82
N ILE A 171 -15.39 -16.74 -2.88
CA ILE A 171 -13.97 -16.45 -3.16
C ILE A 171 -13.32 -17.71 -3.76
N THR A 172 -12.77 -17.56 -4.95
CA THR A 172 -12.14 -18.66 -5.70
C THR A 172 -10.64 -18.75 -5.49
N HIS A 173 -9.98 -17.60 -5.24
CA HIS A 173 -8.54 -17.50 -5.10
C HIS A 173 -8.18 -16.62 -3.91
N VAL A 174 -7.24 -17.08 -3.08
CA VAL A 174 -6.69 -16.36 -1.93
C VAL A 174 -5.23 -16.03 -2.20
N VAL A 175 -4.93 -14.76 -2.52
CA VAL A 175 -3.59 -14.25 -2.77
C VAL A 175 -3.18 -13.38 -1.58
N ARG A 176 -2.26 -13.86 -0.75
CA ARG A 176 -1.90 -13.19 0.52
C ARG A 176 -0.43 -13.40 0.92
N GLY A 177 0.03 -12.74 1.96
CA GLY A 177 1.39 -12.90 2.46
C GLY A 177 1.67 -14.32 2.99
N GLU A 178 2.90 -14.78 2.83
CA GLU A 178 3.37 -16.09 3.29
C GLU A 178 3.32 -16.27 4.81
N ASP A 179 3.22 -15.19 5.57
CA ASP A 179 3.01 -15.23 7.03
C ASP A 179 1.68 -15.89 7.42
N HIS A 180 0.76 -16.05 6.47
CA HIS A 180 -0.50 -16.78 6.64
C HIS A 180 -0.44 -18.27 6.25
N ILE A 181 0.68 -18.80 5.80
CA ILE A 181 0.81 -20.21 5.39
C ILE A 181 0.35 -21.17 6.53
N ASN A 182 0.72 -20.85 7.77
CA ASN A 182 0.34 -21.66 8.93
C ASN A 182 -1.17 -21.60 9.28
N ASN A 183 -1.88 -20.61 8.75
CA ASN A 183 -3.34 -20.51 8.92
C ASN A 183 -4.08 -21.36 7.88
N THR A 184 -3.51 -21.52 6.71
CA THR A 184 -4.14 -22.16 5.55
C THR A 184 -4.65 -23.57 5.84
N PRO A 185 -3.88 -24.51 6.44
CA PRO A 185 -4.38 -25.86 6.70
C PRO A 185 -5.53 -25.88 7.72
N ARG A 186 -5.53 -24.95 8.69
CA ARG A 186 -6.62 -24.80 9.66
C ARG A 186 -7.90 -24.30 8.98
N GLN A 187 -7.76 -23.33 8.07
CA GLN A 187 -8.88 -22.79 7.30
C GLN A 187 -9.46 -23.83 6.34
N ILE A 188 -8.62 -24.62 5.69
CA ILE A 188 -9.07 -25.73 4.82
C ILE A 188 -9.87 -26.76 5.62
N ASN A 189 -9.38 -27.18 6.78
CA ASN A 189 -10.09 -28.14 7.62
C ASN A 189 -11.47 -27.60 8.07
N ILE A 190 -11.59 -26.31 8.34
CA ILE A 190 -12.89 -25.68 8.69
C ILE A 190 -13.80 -25.65 7.47
N LEU A 191 -13.30 -25.27 6.28
CA LEU A 191 -14.07 -25.29 5.03
C LEU A 191 -14.63 -26.68 4.74
N GLU A 192 -13.79 -27.71 4.81
CA GLU A 192 -14.19 -29.11 4.60
C GLU A 192 -15.24 -29.57 5.63
N ALA A 193 -15.08 -29.18 6.90
CA ALA A 193 -16.04 -29.47 7.94
C ALA A 193 -17.41 -28.81 7.70
N LEU A 194 -17.44 -27.65 7.11
CA LEU A 194 -18.66 -26.92 6.71
C LEU A 194 -19.22 -27.42 5.39
N GLY A 195 -18.53 -28.29 4.66
CA GLY A 195 -18.90 -28.74 3.30
C GLY A 195 -18.75 -27.63 2.24
N ALA A 196 -17.90 -26.65 2.52
CA ALA A 196 -17.63 -25.51 1.65
C ALA A 196 -16.50 -25.83 0.64
N PRO A 197 -16.51 -25.23 -0.56
CA PRO A 197 -15.43 -25.38 -1.51
C PRO A 197 -14.14 -24.76 -0.96
N VAL A 198 -13.00 -25.41 -1.24
CA VAL A 198 -11.68 -24.91 -0.88
C VAL A 198 -11.17 -24.01 -2.01
N PRO A 199 -10.82 -22.76 -1.75
CA PRO A 199 -10.25 -21.86 -2.76
C PRO A 199 -8.82 -22.29 -3.16
N GLU A 200 -8.34 -21.75 -4.27
CA GLU A 200 -6.92 -21.84 -4.64
C GLU A 200 -6.09 -20.81 -3.85
N TYR A 201 -4.84 -21.17 -3.58
CA TYR A 201 -3.96 -20.32 -2.75
C TYR A 201 -2.72 -19.86 -3.49
N ALA A 202 -2.30 -18.64 -3.23
CA ALA A 202 -1.02 -18.07 -3.64
C ALA A 202 -0.42 -17.28 -2.47
N HIS A 203 0.63 -17.82 -1.85
CA HIS A 203 1.31 -17.16 -0.73
C HIS A 203 2.53 -16.39 -1.24
N VAL A 204 2.40 -15.06 -1.27
CA VAL A 204 3.43 -14.16 -1.75
C VAL A 204 4.49 -13.89 -0.71
N SER A 205 5.72 -13.69 -1.16
CA SER A 205 6.87 -13.42 -0.29
C SER A 205 6.71 -12.13 0.50
N MET A 206 7.39 -12.07 1.64
CA MET A 206 7.44 -10.87 2.46
C MET A 206 8.23 -9.76 1.78
N ILE A 207 7.80 -8.53 2.01
CA ILE A 207 8.59 -7.34 1.68
C ILE A 207 9.50 -7.05 2.87
N LEU A 208 10.79 -6.88 2.61
CA LEU A 208 11.81 -6.64 3.61
C LEU A 208 12.22 -5.16 3.62
N GLY A 209 12.63 -4.66 4.78
CA GLY A 209 13.33 -3.40 4.91
C GLY A 209 14.82 -3.56 4.60
N ASP A 210 15.57 -2.47 4.69
CA ASP A 210 17.01 -2.43 4.39
C ASP A 210 17.84 -3.34 5.33
N ASP A 211 17.31 -3.66 6.52
CA ASP A 211 17.93 -4.56 7.49
C ASP A 211 17.64 -6.06 7.22
N GLY A 212 16.97 -6.38 6.13
CA GLY A 212 16.57 -7.74 5.76
C GLY A 212 15.44 -8.34 6.60
N LYS A 213 14.79 -7.53 7.47
CA LYS A 213 13.64 -7.95 8.28
C LYS A 213 12.34 -7.51 7.61
N LYS A 214 11.22 -8.17 8.00
CA LYS A 214 9.89 -7.79 7.54
C LYS A 214 9.68 -6.27 7.63
N LEU A 215 9.26 -5.67 6.52
CA LEU A 215 8.95 -4.24 6.45
C LEU A 215 7.92 -3.87 7.53
N SER A 216 8.19 -2.82 8.28
CA SER A 216 7.36 -2.37 9.39
C SER A 216 7.44 -0.85 9.54
N LYS A 217 6.60 -0.26 10.39
CA LYS A 217 6.60 1.19 10.67
C LYS A 217 7.99 1.75 11.03
N ARG A 218 8.84 0.99 11.72
CA ARG A 218 10.22 1.39 12.05
C ARG A 218 11.16 1.49 10.84
N HIS A 219 10.78 0.89 9.70
CA HIS A 219 11.50 0.97 8.44
C HIS A 219 10.91 2.05 7.51
N GLY A 220 10.10 2.97 8.06
CA GLY A 220 9.42 3.99 7.26
C GLY A 220 8.25 3.46 6.44
N ALA A 221 7.75 2.24 6.72
CA ALA A 221 6.51 1.78 6.12
C ALA A 221 5.36 2.67 6.59
N VAL A 222 4.78 3.38 5.67
CA VAL A 222 3.74 4.39 5.88
C VAL A 222 2.42 3.93 5.26
N SER A 223 1.34 4.61 5.59
CA SER A 223 0.07 4.39 4.90
C SER A 223 0.20 4.80 3.42
N VAL A 224 -0.64 4.23 2.55
CA VAL A 224 -0.66 4.58 1.13
C VAL A 224 -0.85 6.07 0.92
N MET A 225 -1.67 6.72 1.75
CA MET A 225 -1.95 8.15 1.64
C MET A 225 -0.73 9.03 1.98
N GLN A 226 0.23 8.52 2.77
CA GLN A 226 1.49 9.24 3.02
C GLN A 226 2.31 9.39 1.74
N TYR A 227 2.29 8.40 0.83
CA TYR A 227 2.96 8.55 -0.46
C TYR A 227 2.36 9.69 -1.29
N ARG A 228 1.02 9.87 -1.25
CA ARG A 228 0.37 11.04 -1.86
C ARG A 228 0.91 12.34 -1.24
N ASP A 229 0.92 12.42 0.08
CA ASP A 229 1.32 13.61 0.82
C ASP A 229 2.81 13.95 0.62
N ASP A 230 3.64 12.93 0.36
CA ASP A 230 5.05 13.07 0.01
C ASP A 230 5.28 13.42 -1.48
N GLY A 231 4.21 13.47 -2.27
CA GLY A 231 4.25 13.91 -3.67
C GLY A 231 4.50 12.82 -4.70
N PHE A 232 4.15 11.56 -4.37
CA PHE A 232 4.18 10.48 -5.34
C PHE A 232 2.89 10.42 -6.16
N LEU A 233 3.04 10.04 -7.43
CA LEU A 233 1.92 9.71 -8.31
C LEU A 233 1.40 8.30 -8.03
N PRO A 234 0.09 8.05 -8.09
CA PRO A 234 -0.46 6.71 -7.89
C PRO A 234 0.09 5.68 -8.89
N GLN A 235 0.35 6.08 -10.14
CA GLN A 235 0.97 5.25 -11.17
C GLN A 235 2.37 4.78 -10.76
N ALA A 236 3.18 5.66 -10.18
CA ALA A 236 4.51 5.32 -9.70
C ALA A 236 4.45 4.32 -8.52
N VAL A 237 3.54 4.55 -7.58
CA VAL A 237 3.35 3.67 -6.42
C VAL A 237 2.84 2.30 -6.86
N LEU A 238 1.84 2.23 -7.76
CA LEU A 238 1.32 0.96 -8.29
C LEU A 238 2.40 0.17 -9.02
N ASN A 239 3.14 0.82 -9.92
CA ASN A 239 4.21 0.17 -10.67
C ASN A 239 5.31 -0.35 -9.73
N TYR A 240 5.67 0.45 -8.72
CA TYR A 240 6.64 0.02 -7.73
C TYR A 240 6.15 -1.19 -6.93
N LEU A 241 4.91 -1.14 -6.42
CA LEU A 241 4.32 -2.20 -5.60
C LEU A 241 4.15 -3.50 -6.38
N VAL A 242 3.74 -3.45 -7.66
CA VAL A 242 3.58 -4.67 -8.46
C VAL A 242 4.92 -5.36 -8.67
N ARG A 243 5.99 -4.61 -8.88
CA ARG A 243 7.35 -5.11 -9.09
C ARG A 243 8.03 -5.66 -7.83
N LEU A 244 7.48 -5.43 -6.65
CA LEU A 244 8.02 -5.98 -5.38
C LEU A 244 7.84 -7.49 -5.23
N GLY A 245 7.28 -8.18 -6.19
CA GLY A 245 7.14 -9.63 -6.12
C GLY A 245 6.63 -10.26 -7.41
N TRP A 246 6.34 -9.46 -8.43
CA TRP A 246 5.88 -9.91 -9.72
C TRP A 246 6.76 -9.33 -10.85
N SER A 247 6.90 -10.09 -11.92
CA SER A 247 7.65 -9.67 -13.11
C SER A 247 7.00 -10.19 -14.39
N HIS A 248 7.20 -9.44 -15.48
CA HIS A 248 6.86 -9.83 -16.83
C HIS A 248 8.07 -9.54 -17.74
N GLY A 249 8.86 -10.57 -18.02
CA GLY A 249 10.12 -10.41 -18.74
C GLY A 249 11.02 -9.37 -18.08
N ASP A 250 11.64 -8.52 -18.90
CA ASP A 250 12.55 -7.45 -18.48
C ASP A 250 11.85 -6.08 -18.35
N GLN A 251 10.52 -6.02 -18.53
CA GLN A 251 9.78 -4.77 -18.44
C GLN A 251 9.77 -4.22 -17.01
N GLU A 252 10.15 -2.95 -16.87
CA GLU A 252 10.25 -2.25 -15.57
C GLU A 252 9.10 -1.27 -15.36
N VAL A 253 8.62 -0.64 -16.42
CA VAL A 253 7.57 0.39 -16.39
C VAL A 253 6.31 -0.17 -17.03
N PHE A 254 5.20 -0.05 -16.32
CA PHE A 254 3.89 -0.57 -16.73
C PHE A 254 2.81 0.48 -16.54
N THR A 255 1.97 0.67 -17.52
CA THR A 255 0.66 1.30 -17.33
C THR A 255 -0.25 0.35 -16.53
N LEU A 256 -1.33 0.86 -15.97
CA LEU A 256 -2.30 0.02 -15.26
C LEU A 256 -2.93 -1.03 -16.20
N ASP A 257 -3.21 -0.65 -17.46
CA ASP A 257 -3.77 -1.57 -18.45
C ASP A 257 -2.78 -2.70 -18.78
N GLU A 258 -1.49 -2.40 -18.95
CA GLU A 258 -0.44 -3.43 -19.13
C GLU A 258 -0.30 -4.33 -17.90
N MET A 259 -0.43 -3.77 -16.68
CA MET A 259 -0.43 -4.60 -15.48
C MET A 259 -1.61 -5.59 -15.49
N ILE A 260 -2.82 -5.13 -15.84
CA ILE A 260 -4.01 -5.99 -15.94
C ILE A 260 -3.82 -7.06 -17.03
N GLU A 261 -3.33 -6.67 -18.20
CA GLU A 261 -3.14 -7.58 -19.34
C GLU A 261 -2.14 -8.69 -19.05
N HIS A 262 -1.01 -8.35 -18.41
CA HIS A 262 0.11 -9.27 -18.24
C HIS A 262 0.13 -9.98 -16.87
N PHE A 263 -0.70 -9.55 -15.92
CA PHE A 263 -0.66 -10.14 -14.58
C PHE A 263 -1.08 -11.60 -14.58
N SER A 264 -0.22 -12.44 -14.01
CA SER A 264 -0.52 -13.84 -13.73
C SER A 264 0.10 -14.25 -12.40
N LEU A 265 -0.46 -15.28 -11.75
CA LEU A 265 0.09 -15.83 -10.52
C LEU A 265 1.47 -16.47 -10.75
N ASP A 266 1.71 -17.00 -11.96
CA ASP A 266 2.99 -17.61 -12.35
C ASP A 266 4.14 -16.60 -12.45
N GLY A 267 3.82 -15.32 -12.64
CA GLY A 267 4.80 -14.22 -12.64
C GLY A 267 5.24 -13.79 -11.24
N ILE A 268 4.65 -14.35 -10.18
CA ILE A 268 4.99 -14.03 -8.80
C ILE A 268 6.23 -14.82 -8.36
N GLY A 269 7.28 -14.10 -7.95
CA GLY A 269 8.53 -14.70 -7.49
C GLY A 269 8.44 -15.28 -6.07
N GLN A 270 9.23 -16.31 -5.81
CA GLN A 270 9.31 -16.95 -4.49
C GLN A 270 10.26 -16.22 -3.52
N SER A 271 11.12 -15.35 -4.04
CA SER A 271 12.10 -14.63 -3.23
C SER A 271 11.50 -13.37 -2.61
N ALA A 272 11.88 -13.07 -1.37
CA ALA A 272 11.53 -11.81 -0.74
C ALA A 272 12.18 -10.64 -1.46
N SER A 273 11.45 -9.52 -1.57
CA SER A 273 11.95 -8.29 -2.18
C SER A 273 12.25 -7.24 -1.11
N ALA A 274 13.38 -6.53 -1.26
CA ALA A 274 13.70 -5.40 -0.38
C ALA A 274 13.04 -4.11 -0.91
N PHE A 275 12.48 -3.32 0.00
CA PHE A 275 11.95 -2.01 -0.32
C PHE A 275 13.10 -1.04 -0.61
N ASN A 276 13.07 -0.37 -1.76
CA ASN A 276 14.08 0.59 -2.21
C ASN A 276 13.44 1.93 -2.55
N THR A 277 13.62 2.90 -1.68
CA THR A 277 13.04 4.24 -1.83
C THR A 277 13.60 4.98 -3.04
N GLU A 278 14.88 4.79 -3.38
CA GLU A 278 15.49 5.46 -4.52
C GLU A 278 14.85 5.00 -5.84
N LYS A 279 14.54 3.71 -5.95
CA LYS A 279 13.85 3.16 -7.13
C LYS A 279 12.42 3.71 -7.24
N LEU A 280 11.70 3.86 -6.14
CA LEU A 280 10.38 4.48 -6.13
C LEU A 280 10.45 5.95 -6.56
N ILE A 281 11.41 6.72 -6.06
CA ILE A 281 11.65 8.11 -6.45
C ILE A 281 11.98 8.21 -7.95
N TRP A 282 12.82 7.32 -8.46
CA TRP A 282 13.14 7.27 -9.88
C TRP A 282 11.90 7.01 -10.74
N LEU A 283 11.06 6.05 -10.36
CA LEU A 283 9.79 5.78 -11.04
C LEU A 283 8.88 7.00 -11.01
N ASN A 284 8.78 7.68 -9.87
CA ASN A 284 7.95 8.87 -9.75
C ASN A 284 8.41 9.98 -10.69
N GLN A 285 9.70 10.25 -10.73
CA GLN A 285 10.28 11.22 -11.67
C GLN A 285 10.01 10.81 -13.12
N HIS A 286 10.12 9.53 -13.45
CA HIS A 286 9.80 9.02 -14.77
C HIS A 286 8.36 9.34 -15.16
N TYR A 287 7.39 9.05 -14.29
CA TYR A 287 5.98 9.32 -14.56
C TYR A 287 5.65 10.81 -14.62
N ILE A 288 6.24 11.66 -13.78
CA ILE A 288 6.09 13.12 -13.85
C ILE A 288 6.51 13.63 -15.24
N LYS A 289 7.53 13.05 -15.85
CA LYS A 289 8.09 13.45 -17.15
C LYS A 289 7.34 12.89 -18.35
N THR A 290 6.72 11.73 -18.21
CA THR A 290 6.19 10.96 -19.35
C THR A 290 4.67 10.96 -19.44
N LEU A 291 3.96 11.17 -18.33
CA LEU A 291 2.51 11.30 -18.35
C LEU A 291 2.07 12.63 -19.00
N PRO A 292 0.86 12.69 -19.56
CA PRO A 292 0.26 13.95 -19.99
C PRO A 292 0.28 14.99 -18.87
N ALA A 293 0.68 16.23 -19.17
CA ALA A 293 0.77 17.29 -18.16
C ALA A 293 -0.57 17.53 -17.43
N SER A 294 -1.70 17.34 -18.10
CA SER A 294 -3.04 17.44 -17.51
C SER A 294 -3.28 16.37 -16.42
N GLU A 295 -2.76 15.17 -16.59
CA GLU A 295 -2.87 14.10 -15.62
C GLU A 295 -1.98 14.37 -14.40
N VAL A 296 -0.74 14.80 -14.64
CA VAL A 296 0.16 15.24 -13.55
C VAL A 296 -0.43 16.42 -12.78
N ALA A 297 -1.03 17.41 -13.49
CA ALA A 297 -1.67 18.59 -12.89
C ALA A 297 -2.82 18.20 -11.95
N ALA A 298 -3.63 17.21 -12.32
CA ALA A 298 -4.74 16.73 -11.49
C ALA A 298 -4.26 16.25 -10.11
N HIS A 299 -3.09 15.61 -10.05
CA HIS A 299 -2.50 15.15 -8.80
C HIS A 299 -1.66 16.24 -8.10
N ALA A 300 -1.04 17.14 -8.85
CA ALA A 300 -0.19 18.19 -8.31
C ALA A 300 -1.00 19.32 -7.61
N LYS A 301 -2.22 19.60 -8.07
CA LYS A 301 -3.07 20.68 -7.57
C LYS A 301 -3.17 20.73 -6.06
N TRP A 302 -3.40 19.61 -5.41
CA TRP A 302 -3.49 19.51 -3.95
C TRP A 302 -2.22 20.02 -3.23
N HIS A 303 -1.02 19.79 -3.79
CA HIS A 303 0.23 20.27 -3.20
C HIS A 303 0.36 21.79 -3.27
N PHE A 304 -0.12 22.42 -4.33
CA PHE A 304 -0.19 23.90 -4.42
C PHE A 304 -1.22 24.46 -3.44
N GLU A 305 -2.36 23.82 -3.30
CA GLU A 305 -3.41 24.20 -2.34
C GLU A 305 -2.89 24.13 -0.89
N THR A 306 -2.09 23.14 -0.54
CA THR A 306 -1.47 23.04 0.79
C THR A 306 -0.47 24.15 1.10
N LEU A 307 0.11 24.78 0.06
CA LEU A 307 0.98 25.93 0.16
C LEU A 307 0.21 27.27 0.07
N ASN A 308 -1.13 27.22 0.02
CA ASN A 308 -2.00 28.40 -0.16
C ASN A 308 -1.71 29.17 -1.45
N VAL A 309 -1.34 28.49 -2.52
CA VAL A 309 -1.07 29.07 -3.83
C VAL A 309 -2.35 29.14 -4.65
N ASP A 310 -2.71 30.34 -5.10
CA ASP A 310 -3.84 30.55 -6.02
C ASP A 310 -3.40 30.28 -7.47
N LEU A 311 -3.74 29.11 -7.99
CA LEU A 311 -3.41 28.71 -9.36
C LEU A 311 -4.10 29.55 -10.45
N THR A 312 -5.07 30.39 -10.09
CA THR A 312 -5.72 31.31 -11.05
C THR A 312 -4.94 32.61 -11.28
N ALA A 313 -3.95 32.88 -10.40
CA ALA A 313 -3.14 34.09 -10.44
C ALA A 313 -1.97 34.03 -11.44
N GLY A 314 -1.75 32.90 -12.11
CA GLY A 314 -0.60 32.69 -12.97
C GLY A 314 -0.93 31.84 -14.21
N PRO A 315 0.09 31.25 -14.86
CA PRO A 315 -0.08 30.41 -16.04
C PRO A 315 -0.80 29.09 -15.70
N ALA A 316 -1.33 28.43 -16.73
CA ALA A 316 -1.91 27.09 -16.58
C ALA A 316 -0.87 26.13 -15.96
N LEU A 317 -1.31 25.31 -14.99
CA LEU A 317 -0.42 24.41 -14.24
C LEU A 317 0.30 23.43 -15.17
N GLU A 318 -0.35 22.99 -16.25
CA GLU A 318 0.23 22.14 -17.28
C GLU A 318 1.47 22.77 -17.95
N SER A 319 1.42 24.09 -18.15
CA SER A 319 2.56 24.84 -18.72
C SER A 319 3.74 24.90 -17.73
N VAL A 320 3.45 25.05 -16.45
CA VAL A 320 4.46 25.02 -15.39
C VAL A 320 5.08 23.63 -15.28
N ILE A 321 4.27 22.57 -15.33
CA ILE A 321 4.74 21.19 -15.32
C ILE A 321 5.68 20.91 -16.49
N ALA A 322 5.32 21.35 -17.71
CA ALA A 322 6.15 21.16 -18.90
C ALA A 322 7.56 21.77 -18.75
N ILE A 323 7.71 22.85 -17.97
CA ILE A 323 9.01 23.51 -17.72
C ILE A 323 9.77 22.86 -16.57
N GLN A 324 9.07 22.38 -15.54
CA GLN A 324 9.66 21.97 -14.27
C GLN A 324 9.83 20.47 -14.12
N ALA A 325 9.14 19.64 -14.92
CA ALA A 325 9.12 18.17 -14.77
C ALA A 325 10.51 17.53 -14.71
N ASP A 326 11.46 18.04 -15.48
CA ASP A 326 12.84 17.51 -15.50
C ASP A 326 13.65 17.81 -14.22
N ARG A 327 13.21 18.77 -13.42
CA ARG A 327 13.94 19.32 -12.27
C ARG A 327 13.50 18.74 -10.94
N VAL A 328 12.38 18.03 -10.91
CA VAL A 328 11.73 17.55 -9.70
C VAL A 328 11.61 16.04 -9.68
N LYS A 329 11.52 15.48 -8.50
CA LYS A 329 11.33 14.05 -8.28
C LYS A 329 9.96 13.75 -7.68
N THR A 330 9.32 14.76 -7.09
CA THR A 330 7.99 14.63 -6.44
C THR A 330 7.10 15.81 -6.81
N LEU A 331 5.78 15.63 -6.69
CA LEU A 331 4.80 16.70 -6.87
C LEU A 331 4.90 17.77 -5.78
N LYS A 332 5.37 17.38 -4.60
CA LYS A 332 5.65 18.31 -3.51
C LYS A 332 6.77 19.27 -3.88
N GLU A 333 7.91 18.73 -4.36
CA GLU A 333 9.01 19.55 -4.88
C GLU A 333 8.54 20.44 -6.04
N LEU A 334 7.69 19.90 -6.95
CA LEU A 334 7.14 20.67 -8.05
C LEU A 334 6.38 21.90 -7.54
N ALA A 335 5.52 21.75 -6.56
CA ALA A 335 4.77 22.85 -5.97
C ALA A 335 5.71 23.86 -5.28
N GLU A 336 6.64 23.37 -4.46
CA GLU A 336 7.58 24.19 -3.70
C GLU A 336 8.44 25.08 -4.59
N ILE A 337 9.00 24.55 -5.68
CA ILE A 337 9.85 25.33 -6.59
C ILE A 337 9.10 26.18 -7.60
N SER A 338 7.75 26.04 -7.70
CA SER A 338 6.93 26.68 -8.71
C SER A 338 6.03 27.79 -8.19
N THR A 339 6.09 28.11 -6.91
CA THR A 339 5.26 29.14 -6.28
C THR A 339 5.41 30.51 -6.94
N TYR A 340 6.61 30.84 -7.40
CA TYR A 340 6.93 32.14 -8.04
C TYR A 340 6.19 32.38 -9.37
N PHE A 341 5.58 31.36 -9.98
CA PHE A 341 4.72 31.56 -11.16
C PHE A 341 3.36 32.16 -10.80
N TYR A 342 2.95 32.09 -9.53
CA TYR A 342 1.61 32.43 -9.06
C TYR A 342 1.57 33.53 -8.02
N GLN A 343 2.67 33.74 -7.29
CA GLN A 343 2.75 34.73 -6.21
C GLN A 343 4.15 35.33 -6.11
N ASP A 344 4.21 36.58 -5.70
CA ASP A 344 5.48 37.23 -5.39
C ASP A 344 6.13 36.60 -4.15
N TYR A 345 7.45 36.65 -4.09
CA TYR A 345 8.22 36.21 -2.94
C TYR A 345 8.53 37.39 -2.00
N GLU A 346 8.48 37.12 -0.70
CA GLU A 346 8.72 38.15 0.33
C GLU A 346 10.21 38.49 0.50
N ALA A 347 11.09 37.56 0.19
CA ALA A 347 12.53 37.70 0.36
C ALA A 347 13.32 36.88 -0.65
N PHE A 348 14.48 37.37 -1.04
CA PHE A 348 15.45 36.62 -1.84
C PHE A 348 16.11 35.52 -1.00
N ASP A 349 16.58 34.44 -1.64
CA ASP A 349 17.51 33.52 -0.98
C ASP A 349 18.76 34.28 -0.52
N ALA A 350 19.03 34.25 0.76
CA ALA A 350 20.07 35.05 1.39
C ALA A 350 21.48 34.78 0.84
N ASN A 351 21.78 33.51 0.48
CA ASN A 351 23.07 33.13 -0.06
C ASN A 351 23.20 33.53 -1.54
N ALA A 352 22.14 33.32 -2.31
CA ALA A 352 22.08 33.72 -3.71
C ALA A 352 22.16 35.25 -3.84
N ALA A 353 21.41 36.00 -3.02
CA ALA A 353 21.45 37.45 -3.00
C ALA A 353 22.84 37.97 -2.64
N LYS A 354 23.45 37.47 -1.55
CA LYS A 354 24.82 37.85 -1.13
C LYS A 354 25.86 37.59 -2.25
N LYS A 355 25.68 36.56 -3.03
CA LYS A 355 26.61 36.17 -4.09
C LYS A 355 26.37 36.93 -5.39
N HIS A 356 25.14 37.19 -5.79
CA HIS A 356 24.75 37.65 -7.12
C HIS A 356 24.11 39.04 -7.17
N LEU A 357 23.44 39.51 -6.08
CA LEU A 357 22.86 40.85 -5.99
C LEU A 357 23.76 41.88 -5.31
N ARG A 358 25.07 41.83 -5.63
CA ARG A 358 26.03 42.80 -5.19
C ARG A 358 25.88 44.11 -5.94
N PRO A 359 26.40 45.28 -5.42
CA PRO A 359 26.27 46.57 -6.10
C PRO A 359 26.69 46.57 -7.57
N VAL A 360 27.67 45.74 -7.94
CA VAL A 360 28.15 45.58 -9.32
C VAL A 360 27.08 44.97 -10.27
N ALA A 361 26.08 44.26 -9.75
CA ALA A 361 25.00 43.68 -10.52
C ALA A 361 23.92 44.70 -10.93
N ARG A 362 23.87 45.85 -10.28
CA ARG A 362 22.84 46.87 -10.52
C ARG A 362 22.83 47.37 -11.97
N GLY A 363 23.98 47.74 -12.55
CA GLY A 363 24.09 48.18 -13.92
C GLY A 363 23.56 47.15 -14.93
N PRO A 364 24.04 45.91 -14.89
CA PRO A 364 23.52 44.81 -15.73
C PRO A 364 22.01 44.60 -15.57
N LEU A 365 21.45 44.63 -14.37
CA LEU A 365 20.02 44.45 -14.11
C LEU A 365 19.16 45.59 -14.65
N GLU A 366 19.59 46.86 -14.43
CA GLU A 366 18.90 48.03 -15.02
C GLU A 366 18.88 47.95 -16.54
N ARG A 367 20.01 47.61 -17.16
CA ARG A 367 20.10 47.54 -18.62
C ARG A 367 19.29 46.39 -19.21
N VAL A 368 19.30 45.22 -18.61
CA VAL A 368 18.46 44.07 -19.02
C VAL A 368 16.98 44.42 -18.88
N LYS A 369 16.58 45.04 -17.77
CA LYS A 369 15.21 45.49 -17.53
C LYS A 369 14.73 46.43 -18.67
N ASP A 370 15.52 47.45 -18.99
CA ASP A 370 15.16 48.41 -20.06
C ASP A 370 14.97 47.72 -21.41
N LYS A 371 15.84 46.76 -21.75
CA LYS A 371 15.71 45.99 -23.01
C LYS A 371 14.50 45.06 -22.97
N LEU A 372 14.23 44.40 -21.85
CA LEU A 372 13.06 43.53 -21.74
C LEU A 372 11.75 44.34 -21.82
N MET A 373 11.70 45.53 -21.23
CA MET A 373 10.54 46.42 -21.31
C MET A 373 10.28 46.99 -22.75
N ALA A 374 11.32 47.02 -23.57
CA ALA A 374 11.24 47.48 -24.95
C ALA A 374 10.90 46.37 -25.97
N LEU A 375 10.71 45.15 -25.54
CA LEU A 375 10.35 44.06 -26.44
C LEU A 375 8.92 44.19 -26.95
N GLU A 376 8.77 44.09 -28.26
CA GLU A 376 7.45 44.07 -28.91
C GLU A 376 6.77 42.69 -28.76
N GLU A 377 7.58 41.63 -28.75
CA GLU A 377 7.13 40.27 -28.58
C GLU A 377 7.84 39.61 -27.40
N TRP A 378 7.05 39.04 -26.51
CA TRP A 378 7.53 38.33 -25.33
C TRP A 378 7.58 36.80 -25.61
N ASN A 379 8.67 36.38 -26.21
CA ASN A 379 8.96 34.97 -26.49
C ASN A 379 10.39 34.59 -26.06
N PRO A 380 10.74 33.31 -25.97
CA PRO A 380 12.06 32.87 -25.52
C PRO A 380 13.22 33.43 -26.31
N GLU A 381 13.07 33.57 -27.63
CA GLU A 381 14.07 34.07 -28.55
C GLU A 381 14.35 35.57 -28.35
N SER A 382 13.30 36.37 -28.23
CA SER A 382 13.42 37.83 -28.01
C SER A 382 14.00 38.12 -26.63
N ILE A 383 13.57 37.41 -25.60
CA ILE A 383 14.11 37.52 -24.23
C ILE A 383 15.57 37.15 -24.21
N GLN A 384 15.97 36.01 -24.78
CA GLN A 384 17.35 35.57 -24.84
C GLN A 384 18.25 36.56 -25.59
N SER A 385 17.75 37.10 -26.70
CA SER A 385 18.44 38.12 -27.46
C SER A 385 18.69 39.40 -26.67
N ALA A 386 17.69 39.86 -25.90
CA ALA A 386 17.83 41.03 -25.02
C ALA A 386 18.89 40.81 -23.92
N ILE A 387 18.93 39.62 -23.35
CA ILE A 387 19.92 39.26 -22.32
C ILE A 387 21.33 39.17 -22.94
N ASN A 388 21.47 38.53 -24.11
CA ASN A 388 22.75 38.44 -24.82
C ASN A 388 23.28 39.82 -25.19
N ALA A 389 22.41 40.66 -25.80
CA ALA A 389 22.76 42.03 -26.18
C ALA A 389 23.17 42.89 -24.97
N THR A 390 22.64 42.62 -23.78
CA THR A 390 23.08 43.29 -22.56
C THR A 390 24.49 42.88 -22.17
N ALA A 391 24.81 41.60 -22.26
CA ALA A 391 26.15 41.09 -21.94
C ALA A 391 27.21 41.65 -22.91
N GLU A 392 26.88 41.69 -24.19
CA GLU A 392 27.74 42.26 -25.25
C GLU A 392 27.95 43.76 -25.07
N GLU A 393 26.88 44.54 -24.86
CA GLU A 393 26.96 45.99 -24.63
C GLU A 393 27.81 46.39 -23.45
N LEU A 394 27.73 45.59 -22.36
CA LEU A 394 28.50 45.82 -21.15
C LEU A 394 29.88 45.15 -21.15
N GLU A 395 30.24 44.48 -22.24
CA GLU A 395 31.48 43.72 -22.39
C GLU A 395 31.73 42.74 -21.19
N VAL A 396 30.67 42.07 -20.70
CA VAL A 396 30.72 41.17 -19.58
C VAL A 396 30.33 39.74 -19.98
N GLY A 397 30.83 38.76 -19.24
CA GLY A 397 30.38 37.40 -19.42
C GLY A 397 28.91 37.21 -19.02
N MET A 398 28.17 36.32 -19.71
CA MET A 398 26.75 36.00 -19.49
C MET A 398 26.40 35.77 -18.02
N GLY A 399 27.29 35.14 -17.25
CA GLY A 399 27.08 34.90 -15.81
C GLY A 399 26.93 36.17 -14.95
N LYS A 400 27.43 37.33 -15.43
CA LYS A 400 27.26 38.61 -14.73
C LYS A 400 25.93 39.31 -15.01
N VAL A 401 25.21 38.87 -16.05
CA VAL A 401 23.87 39.33 -16.36
C VAL A 401 22.84 38.29 -15.93
N GLY A 402 23.00 37.08 -16.38
CA GLY A 402 22.02 36.00 -16.18
C GLY A 402 21.89 35.51 -14.73
N MET A 403 23.01 35.49 -13.96
CA MET A 403 22.91 35.06 -12.56
C MET A 403 22.20 36.07 -11.65
N PRO A 404 22.53 37.39 -11.71
CA PRO A 404 21.73 38.38 -11.02
C PRO A 404 20.26 38.39 -11.43
N LEU A 405 19.97 38.31 -12.74
CA LEU A 405 18.62 38.27 -13.27
C LEU A 405 17.82 37.07 -12.77
N ARG A 406 18.48 35.91 -12.58
CA ARG A 406 17.83 34.71 -12.04
C ARG A 406 17.47 34.85 -10.57
N VAL A 407 18.20 35.66 -9.81
CA VAL A 407 17.97 35.86 -8.37
C VAL A 407 17.01 37.01 -8.10
N ALA A 408 17.04 38.05 -8.94
CA ALA A 408 16.14 39.20 -8.84
C ALA A 408 14.74 38.90 -9.39
#